data_0648f9708fd55bc6840d4753ac15164a
#
_entry.id   0648f9708fd55bc6840d4753ac15164a
#
_cell.length_a   1.000
_cell.length_b   1.000
_cell.length_c   1.000
_cell.angle_alpha   90.00
_cell.angle_beta   90.00
_cell.angle_gamma   90.00
#
_symmetry.space_group_name_H-M   'P 1'
#
loop_
_entity.id
_entity.type
_entity.pdbx_description
1 polymer ?
#
loop_
_entity_poly.entity_id
_entity_poly.type
_entity_poly.pdbx_seq_one_letter_code
_entity_poly.pdbx_strand_id
1 'polypeptide(L)'
;NIPAPGRHMIYAASLAVAVGEELGLSVPEIERGVALYEPAGSRMRVHRLSGDRRLLDDCYNANPQSMSAALRVLAASEGKKIAVLGDMKELGELTESAHRAMGELCALLGIDRVIAVGEYARGIADAAHESAAWYPDAESAVDAARAAFTEGSVLLCKASHSMHLEKIVEELLKTT
;
A
#
# COMPACT_ATOMS: atom_id res chain seq x y z
N ASN A 1 -10.20 18.93 4.46
CA ASN A 1 -9.42 18.01 3.63
C ASN A 1 -8.56 17.12 4.53
N ILE A 2 -8.50 15.81 4.25
CA ILE A 2 -7.66 14.87 5.01
C ILE A 2 -6.41 14.62 4.17
N PRO A 3 -5.20 14.83 4.70
CA PRO A 3 -3.96 14.64 3.94
C PRO A 3 -3.52 13.15 3.88
N ALA A 4 -4.46 12.25 3.63
CA ALA A 4 -4.21 10.82 3.49
C ALA A 4 -5.05 10.22 2.36
N PRO A 5 -4.47 9.39 1.48
CA PRO A 5 -5.19 8.80 0.37
C PRO A 5 -6.14 7.67 0.84
N GLY A 6 -7.26 7.54 0.13
CA GLY A 6 -8.21 6.44 0.28
C GLY A 6 -9.53 6.81 0.96
N ARG A 7 -10.63 6.30 0.38
CA ARG A 7 -11.99 6.57 0.88
C ARG A 7 -12.24 6.07 2.30
N HIS A 8 -11.48 5.06 2.75
CA HIS A 8 -11.57 4.53 4.11
C HIS A 8 -11.15 5.56 5.17
N MET A 9 -10.33 6.57 4.81
CA MET A 9 -9.94 7.65 5.72
C MET A 9 -11.12 8.55 6.13
N ILE A 10 -12.22 8.52 5.37
CA ILE A 10 -13.45 9.26 5.75
C ILE A 10 -13.99 8.78 7.09
N TYR A 11 -13.94 7.47 7.37
CA TYR A 11 -14.40 6.93 8.66
C TYR A 11 -13.55 7.43 9.83
N ALA A 12 -12.22 7.43 9.67
CA ALA A 12 -11.31 7.95 10.69
C ALA A 12 -11.56 9.45 10.94
N ALA A 13 -11.75 10.23 9.89
CA ALA A 13 -12.06 11.65 10.02
C ALA A 13 -13.43 11.89 10.65
N SER A 14 -14.46 11.13 10.28
CA SER A 14 -15.78 11.23 10.89
C SER A 14 -15.73 10.93 12.40
N LEU A 15 -14.93 9.94 12.80
CA LEU A 15 -14.71 9.63 14.21
C LEU A 15 -13.98 10.80 14.93
N ALA A 16 -12.94 11.36 14.29
CA ALA A 16 -12.22 12.51 14.86
C ALA A 16 -13.14 13.73 15.03
N VAL A 17 -14.03 13.96 14.06
CA VAL A 17 -15.06 15.04 14.18
C VAL A 17 -15.98 14.77 15.37
N ALA A 18 -16.56 13.56 15.46
CA ALA A 18 -17.49 13.24 16.55
C ALA A 18 -16.82 13.35 17.93
N VAL A 19 -15.58 12.89 18.08
CA VAL A 19 -14.81 13.04 19.33
C VAL A 19 -14.50 14.52 19.61
N GLY A 20 -14.15 15.31 18.59
CA GLY A 20 -13.88 16.74 18.74
C GLY A 20 -15.13 17.51 19.22
N GLU A 21 -16.30 17.21 18.65
CA GLU A 21 -17.58 17.80 19.06
C GLU A 21 -17.90 17.43 20.51
N GLU A 22 -17.74 16.18 20.91
CA GLU A 22 -17.99 15.72 22.29
C GLU A 22 -17.04 16.38 23.31
N LEU A 23 -15.81 16.70 22.90
CA LEU A 23 -14.85 17.45 23.71
C LEU A 23 -15.07 18.97 23.69
N GLY A 24 -16.09 19.46 22.99
CA GLY A 24 -16.45 20.89 22.92
C GLY A 24 -15.53 21.72 22.05
N LEU A 25 -14.77 21.09 21.12
CA LEU A 25 -13.96 21.82 20.17
C LEU A 25 -14.82 22.51 19.11
N SER A 26 -14.42 23.70 18.70
CA SER A 26 -15.06 24.40 17.59
C SER A 26 -14.75 23.77 16.25
N VAL A 27 -15.62 23.94 15.26
CA VAL A 27 -15.41 23.42 13.89
C VAL A 27 -14.05 23.81 13.32
N PRO A 28 -13.55 25.07 13.43
CA PRO A 28 -12.22 25.43 12.96
C PRO A 28 -11.07 24.68 13.68
N GLU A 29 -11.23 24.32 14.96
CA GLU A 29 -10.23 23.55 15.70
C GLU A 29 -10.20 22.10 15.21
N ILE A 30 -11.37 21.48 15.00
CA ILE A 30 -11.50 20.14 14.43
C ILE A 30 -10.92 20.10 13.02
N GLU A 31 -11.25 21.07 12.16
CA GLU A 31 -10.71 21.16 10.80
C GLU A 31 -9.18 21.26 10.79
N ARG A 32 -8.61 22.10 11.67
CA ARG A 32 -7.13 22.20 11.81
C ARG A 32 -6.53 20.88 12.27
N GLY A 33 -7.12 20.21 13.27
CA GLY A 33 -6.65 18.92 13.78
C GLY A 33 -6.64 17.84 12.69
N VAL A 34 -7.72 17.74 11.91
CA VAL A 34 -7.81 16.79 10.77
C VAL A 34 -6.80 17.13 9.67
N ALA A 35 -6.56 18.41 9.39
CA ALA A 35 -5.60 18.84 8.38
C ALA A 35 -4.13 18.61 8.77
N LEU A 36 -3.85 18.51 10.07
CA LEU A 36 -2.52 18.21 10.62
C LEU A 36 -2.25 16.70 10.75
N TYR A 37 -3.20 15.84 10.30
CA TYR A 37 -3.00 14.41 10.37
C TYR A 37 -1.75 13.98 9.59
N GLU A 38 -0.85 13.28 10.26
CA GLU A 38 0.29 12.60 9.64
C GLU A 38 0.18 11.09 9.90
N PRO A 39 0.31 10.25 8.87
CA PRO A 39 0.34 8.81 9.07
C PRO A 39 1.48 8.39 9.99
N ALA A 40 1.18 7.60 11.01
CA ALA A 40 2.19 7.04 11.90
C ALA A 40 2.94 5.90 11.19
N GLY A 41 4.26 6.00 11.09
CA GLY A 41 5.10 4.98 10.45
C GLY A 41 4.76 4.75 8.97
N SER A 42 4.90 3.49 8.53
CA SER A 42 4.64 3.02 7.16
C SER A 42 3.17 2.66 6.95
N ARG A 43 2.26 3.64 7.15
CA ARG A 43 0.80 3.47 6.96
C ARG A 43 0.30 4.40 5.87
N MET A 44 0.35 3.94 4.61
CA MET A 44 -0.02 4.69 3.42
C MET A 44 0.69 6.06 3.33
N ARG A 45 1.96 6.09 3.72
CA ARG A 45 2.80 7.29 3.60
C ARG A 45 3.18 7.51 2.14
N VAL A 46 2.95 8.72 1.64
CA VAL A 46 3.25 9.08 0.25
C VAL A 46 4.59 9.79 0.15
N HIS A 47 5.56 9.16 -0.52
CA HIS A 47 6.83 9.78 -0.87
C HIS A 47 6.78 10.24 -2.32
N ARG A 48 7.11 11.50 -2.57
CA ARG A 48 7.23 12.09 -3.90
C ARG A 48 8.70 12.19 -4.26
N LEU A 49 9.08 11.62 -5.40
CA LEU A 49 10.46 11.53 -5.84
C LEU A 49 10.64 12.22 -7.21
N SER A 50 11.87 12.42 -7.64
CA SER A 50 12.20 12.96 -8.95
C SER A 50 11.57 12.15 -10.09
N GLY A 51 11.32 12.76 -11.24
CA GLY A 51 10.68 12.09 -12.39
C GLY A 51 9.22 11.74 -12.16
N ASP A 52 8.49 12.52 -11.36
CA ASP A 52 7.06 12.29 -10.99
C ASP A 52 6.77 10.88 -10.46
N ARG A 53 7.76 10.26 -9.80
CA ARG A 53 7.60 8.98 -9.13
C ARG A 53 6.92 9.17 -7.78
N ARG A 54 6.00 8.27 -7.46
CA ARG A 54 5.30 8.26 -6.16
C ARG A 54 5.40 6.89 -5.53
N LEU A 55 5.90 6.84 -4.30
CA LEU A 55 5.98 5.62 -3.50
C LEU A 55 4.95 5.68 -2.38
N LEU A 56 4.03 4.71 -2.37
CA LEU A 56 3.02 4.51 -1.34
C LEU A 56 3.56 3.46 -0.36
N ASP A 57 4.09 3.93 0.77
CA ASP A 57 4.63 3.07 1.82
C ASP A 57 3.52 2.68 2.79
N ASP A 58 3.10 1.42 2.74
CA ASP A 58 2.06 0.82 3.59
C ASP A 58 2.53 -0.53 4.19
N CYS A 59 3.81 -0.57 4.60
CA CYS A 59 4.50 -1.78 5.05
C CYS A 59 4.26 -2.14 6.53
N TYR A 60 3.49 -1.35 7.29
CA TYR A 60 3.28 -1.61 8.71
C TYR A 60 2.52 -2.90 9.00
N ASN A 61 1.45 -3.18 8.27
CA ASN A 61 0.68 -4.44 8.38
C ASN A 61 -0.22 -4.65 7.16
N ALA A 62 -0.63 -5.91 6.94
CA ALA A 62 -1.55 -6.28 5.88
C ALA A 62 -2.57 -7.31 6.34
N ASN A 63 -3.81 -7.11 5.88
CA ASN A 63 -4.89 -8.07 5.87
C ASN A 63 -5.70 -7.89 4.57
N PRO A 64 -6.60 -8.80 4.19
CA PRO A 64 -7.31 -8.74 2.91
C PRO A 64 -8.06 -7.43 2.68
N GLN A 65 -8.68 -6.88 3.72
CA GLN A 65 -9.44 -5.63 3.63
C GLN A 65 -8.52 -4.43 3.39
N SER A 66 -7.44 -4.30 4.17
CA SER A 66 -6.49 -3.20 4.02
C SER A 66 -5.69 -3.30 2.72
N MET A 67 -5.34 -4.53 2.27
CA MET A 67 -4.67 -4.77 1.00
C MET A 67 -5.56 -4.35 -0.17
N SER A 68 -6.82 -4.77 -0.16
CA SER A 68 -7.81 -4.36 -1.17
C SER A 68 -8.00 -2.84 -1.22
N ALA A 69 -8.06 -2.17 -0.06
CA ALA A 69 -8.18 -0.71 0.02
C ALA A 69 -6.96 -0.02 -0.59
N ALA A 70 -5.74 -0.49 -0.27
CA ALA A 70 -4.49 0.05 -0.81
C ALA A 70 -4.37 -0.15 -2.33
N LEU A 71 -4.74 -1.32 -2.85
CA LEU A 71 -4.77 -1.60 -4.29
C LEU A 71 -5.74 -0.68 -5.03
N ARG A 72 -6.90 -0.36 -4.46
CA ARG A 72 -7.84 0.61 -5.04
C ARG A 72 -7.28 2.03 -5.05
N VAL A 73 -6.51 2.42 -4.04
CA VAL A 73 -5.79 3.71 -4.02
C VAL A 73 -4.76 3.74 -5.15
N LEU A 74 -3.96 2.68 -5.31
CA LEU A 74 -3.00 2.55 -6.40
C LEU A 74 -3.70 2.62 -7.77
N ALA A 75 -4.78 1.87 -7.95
CA ALA A 75 -5.54 1.84 -9.21
C ALA A 75 -6.13 3.19 -9.61
N ALA A 76 -6.53 4.01 -8.62
CA ALA A 76 -7.05 5.37 -8.85
C ALA A 76 -5.95 6.41 -9.10
N SER A 77 -4.68 6.04 -8.97
CA SER A 77 -3.55 6.94 -9.21
C SER A 77 -3.29 7.08 -10.72
N GLU A 78 -2.79 8.23 -11.14
CA GLU A 78 -2.29 8.44 -12.50
C GLU A 78 -0.90 7.82 -12.67
N GLY A 79 -0.54 7.40 -13.89
CA GLY A 79 0.74 6.81 -14.23
C GLY A 79 0.77 5.29 -14.16
N LYS A 80 1.95 4.71 -14.38
CA LYS A 80 2.18 3.26 -14.34
C LYS A 80 2.07 2.75 -12.91
N LYS A 81 1.26 1.73 -12.70
CA LYS A 81 0.88 1.19 -11.39
C LYS A 81 1.66 -0.07 -11.07
N ILE A 82 2.44 -0.03 -10.00
CA ILE A 82 3.30 -1.13 -9.56
C ILE A 82 2.89 -1.50 -8.13
N ALA A 83 2.65 -2.77 -7.88
CA ALA A 83 2.33 -3.30 -6.56
C ALA A 83 3.40 -4.27 -6.08
N VAL A 84 4.09 -3.94 -5.00
CA VAL A 84 4.95 -4.86 -4.24
C VAL A 84 4.14 -5.36 -3.05
N LEU A 85 3.73 -6.63 -3.10
CA LEU A 85 2.80 -7.22 -2.14
C LEU A 85 3.45 -8.41 -1.46
N GLY A 86 3.54 -8.36 -0.14
CA GLY A 86 4.04 -9.49 0.64
C GLY A 86 2.92 -10.28 1.32
N ASP A 87 3.34 -11.29 2.08
CA ASP A 87 2.42 -12.15 2.82
C ASP A 87 1.54 -11.35 3.79
N MET A 88 0.29 -11.75 3.85
CA MET A 88 -0.64 -11.42 4.93
C MET A 88 -0.59 -12.55 5.95
N LYS A 89 -0.08 -12.26 7.14
CA LYS A 89 0.02 -13.26 8.24
C LYS A 89 -1.26 -13.31 9.06
N GLU A 90 -1.37 -14.33 9.90
CA GLU A 90 -2.47 -14.51 10.87
C GLU A 90 -3.86 -14.74 10.27
N LEU A 91 -3.95 -15.26 9.05
CA LEU A 91 -5.21 -15.53 8.36
C LEU A 91 -5.74 -16.96 8.56
N GLY A 92 -4.94 -17.86 9.18
CA GLY A 92 -5.34 -19.24 9.38
C GLY A 92 -5.72 -19.94 8.07
N GLU A 93 -6.87 -20.60 8.05
CA GLU A 93 -7.37 -21.33 6.89
C GLU A 93 -7.68 -20.45 5.66
N LEU A 94 -7.82 -19.13 5.87
CA LEU A 94 -8.08 -18.19 4.77
C LEU A 94 -6.80 -17.76 4.03
N THR A 95 -5.63 -18.19 4.46
CA THR A 95 -4.35 -17.70 3.93
C THR A 95 -4.25 -17.82 2.42
N GLU A 96 -4.44 -19.00 1.87
CA GLU A 96 -4.30 -19.25 0.43
C GLU A 96 -5.37 -18.51 -0.39
N SER A 97 -6.63 -18.61 0.02
CA SER A 97 -7.74 -17.97 -0.69
C SER A 97 -7.63 -16.44 -0.68
N ALA A 98 -7.20 -15.85 0.43
CA ALA A 98 -7.02 -14.43 0.55
C ALA A 98 -5.89 -13.90 -0.34
N HIS A 99 -4.75 -14.58 -0.40
CA HIS A 99 -3.64 -14.18 -1.28
C HIS A 99 -4.03 -14.30 -2.75
N ARG A 100 -4.66 -15.40 -3.15
CA ARG A 100 -5.20 -15.57 -4.50
C ARG A 100 -6.18 -14.45 -4.88
N ALA A 101 -7.11 -14.12 -4.00
CA ALA A 101 -8.08 -13.04 -4.23
C ALA A 101 -7.41 -11.68 -4.45
N MET A 102 -6.25 -11.40 -3.81
CA MET A 102 -5.50 -10.16 -4.06
C MET A 102 -4.84 -10.16 -5.43
N GLY A 103 -4.36 -11.29 -5.92
CA GLY A 103 -3.86 -11.42 -7.29
C GLY A 103 -4.95 -11.18 -8.34
N GLU A 104 -6.11 -11.82 -8.16
CA GLU A 104 -7.30 -11.61 -9.00
C GLU A 104 -7.73 -10.13 -8.99
N LEU A 105 -7.68 -9.48 -7.82
CA LEU A 105 -7.99 -8.06 -7.69
C LEU A 105 -6.96 -7.19 -8.43
N CYS A 106 -5.67 -7.51 -8.39
CA CYS A 106 -4.65 -6.80 -9.17
C CYS A 106 -4.95 -6.85 -10.67
N ALA A 107 -5.30 -8.03 -11.20
CA ALA A 107 -5.69 -8.21 -12.60
C ALA A 107 -6.95 -7.40 -12.94
N LEU A 108 -7.99 -7.48 -12.11
CA LEU A 108 -9.23 -6.73 -12.28
C LEU A 108 -9.02 -5.21 -12.29
N LEU A 109 -8.13 -4.72 -11.45
CA LEU A 109 -7.83 -3.29 -11.32
C LEU A 109 -6.83 -2.77 -12.37
N GLY A 110 -6.30 -3.63 -13.23
CA GLY A 110 -5.32 -3.27 -14.25
C GLY A 110 -4.01 -2.76 -13.66
N ILE A 111 -3.47 -3.45 -12.65
CA ILE A 111 -2.14 -3.14 -12.11
C ILE A 111 -1.08 -3.60 -13.12
N ASP A 112 -0.25 -2.66 -13.58
CA ASP A 112 0.71 -2.89 -14.67
C ASP A 112 1.83 -3.88 -14.30
N ARG A 113 2.23 -3.91 -13.02
CA ARG A 113 3.25 -4.82 -12.53
C ARG A 113 2.98 -5.23 -11.09
N VAL A 114 3.03 -6.54 -10.81
CA VAL A 114 2.94 -7.10 -9.47
C VAL A 114 4.25 -7.79 -9.13
N ILE A 115 4.81 -7.47 -7.96
CA ILE A 115 6.00 -8.08 -7.37
C ILE A 115 5.54 -8.71 -6.07
N ALA A 116 5.34 -10.01 -6.08
CA ALA A 116 4.84 -10.77 -4.95
C ALA A 116 6.00 -11.32 -4.13
N VAL A 117 5.99 -11.09 -2.81
CA VAL A 117 7.13 -11.38 -1.92
C VAL A 117 6.68 -12.25 -0.74
N GLY A 118 7.29 -13.42 -0.62
CA GLY A 118 7.02 -14.36 0.46
C GLY A 118 6.34 -15.65 0.03
N GLU A 119 6.18 -16.56 0.96
CA GLU A 119 5.69 -17.91 0.69
C GLU A 119 4.26 -17.92 0.13
N TYR A 120 3.34 -17.24 0.83
CA TYR A 120 1.92 -17.22 0.47
C TYR A 120 1.62 -16.22 -0.66
N ALA A 121 2.44 -15.18 -0.80
CA ALA A 121 2.34 -14.22 -1.89
C ALA A 121 2.55 -14.86 -3.28
N ARG A 122 3.07 -16.09 -3.35
CA ARG A 122 3.08 -16.87 -4.59
C ARG A 122 1.67 -17.00 -5.19
N GLY A 123 0.65 -17.21 -4.35
CA GLY A 123 -0.75 -17.22 -4.79
C GLY A 123 -1.22 -15.88 -5.38
N ILE A 124 -0.65 -14.76 -4.95
CA ILE A 124 -0.90 -13.45 -5.58
C ILE A 124 -0.32 -13.42 -7.00
N ALA A 125 0.94 -13.86 -7.16
CA ALA A 125 1.61 -13.87 -8.47
C ALA A 125 0.88 -14.79 -9.46
N ASP A 126 0.54 -16.00 -9.05
CA ASP A 126 -0.15 -16.99 -9.87
C ASP A 126 -1.50 -16.46 -10.36
N ALA A 127 -2.24 -15.73 -9.52
CA ALA A 127 -3.56 -15.18 -9.86
C ALA A 127 -3.51 -13.83 -10.61
N ALA A 128 -2.40 -13.08 -10.52
CA ALA A 128 -2.20 -11.85 -11.28
C ALA A 128 -1.62 -12.09 -12.69
N HIS A 129 -1.29 -13.34 -13.01
CA HIS A 129 -0.84 -13.81 -14.32
C HIS A 129 0.43 -13.09 -14.87
N GLU A 130 0.43 -12.72 -16.15
CA GLU A 130 1.60 -12.20 -16.87
C GLU A 130 2.19 -10.91 -16.31
N SER A 131 1.39 -10.12 -15.56
CA SER A 131 1.87 -8.88 -14.92
C SER A 131 2.72 -9.13 -13.67
N ALA A 132 2.81 -10.38 -13.19
CA ALA A 132 3.40 -10.71 -11.90
C ALA A 132 4.74 -11.43 -11.99
N ALA A 133 5.57 -11.22 -10.96
CA ALA A 133 6.72 -12.04 -10.63
C ALA A 133 6.76 -12.31 -9.12
N TRP A 134 7.23 -13.49 -8.74
CA TRP A 134 7.35 -13.92 -7.36
C TRP A 134 8.80 -13.93 -6.87
N TYR A 135 8.99 -13.58 -5.60
CA TYR A 135 10.27 -13.56 -4.91
C TYR A 135 10.12 -14.15 -3.50
N PRO A 136 11.12 -14.90 -2.99
CA PRO A 136 11.01 -15.53 -1.68
C PRO A 136 11.04 -14.54 -0.52
N ASP A 137 11.74 -13.42 -0.67
CA ASP A 137 11.95 -12.41 0.37
C ASP A 137 12.09 -10.99 -0.20
N ALA A 138 12.13 -10.00 0.69
CA ALA A 138 12.25 -8.60 0.32
C ALA A 138 13.57 -8.28 -0.39
N GLU A 139 14.67 -8.90 0.02
CA GLU A 139 16.01 -8.62 -0.51
C GLU A 139 16.12 -9.04 -1.98
N SER A 140 15.64 -10.22 -2.32
CA SER A 140 15.60 -10.73 -3.70
C SER A 140 14.68 -9.92 -4.63
N ALA A 141 13.69 -9.20 -4.08
CA ALA A 141 12.74 -8.40 -4.84
C ALA A 141 13.22 -6.95 -5.11
N VAL A 142 14.27 -6.47 -4.43
CA VAL A 142 14.74 -5.07 -4.53
C VAL A 142 15.04 -4.65 -5.96
N ASP A 143 15.81 -5.44 -6.69
CA ASP A 143 16.23 -5.07 -8.04
C ASP A 143 15.04 -5.06 -9.03
N ALA A 144 14.09 -5.96 -8.86
CA ALA A 144 12.86 -5.97 -9.65
C ALA A 144 11.97 -4.76 -9.35
N ALA A 145 11.86 -4.36 -8.08
CA ALA A 145 11.12 -3.17 -7.68
C ALA A 145 11.78 -1.90 -8.25
N ARG A 146 13.11 -1.81 -8.15
CA ARG A 146 13.89 -0.69 -8.70
C ARG A 146 13.74 -0.58 -10.22
N ALA A 147 13.85 -1.70 -10.95
CA ALA A 147 13.71 -1.74 -12.41
C ALA A 147 12.29 -1.38 -12.87
N ALA A 148 11.27 -1.71 -12.08
CA ALA A 148 9.88 -1.39 -12.39
C ALA A 148 9.53 0.08 -12.10
N PHE A 149 10.16 0.68 -11.07
CA PHE A 149 9.86 2.02 -10.55
C PHE A 149 10.50 3.12 -11.41
N THR A 150 9.97 3.29 -12.60
CA THR A 150 10.43 4.25 -13.62
C THR A 150 9.72 5.60 -13.50
N GLU A 151 10.16 6.59 -14.25
CA GLU A 151 9.55 7.92 -14.34
C GLU A 151 8.04 7.83 -14.61
N GLY A 152 7.27 8.68 -13.94
CA GLY A 152 5.80 8.74 -14.03
C GLY A 152 5.08 7.57 -13.37
N SER A 153 5.77 6.69 -12.63
CA SER A 153 5.13 5.53 -12.01
C SER A 153 4.70 5.78 -10.55
N VAL A 154 3.72 4.98 -10.11
CA VAL A 154 3.29 4.89 -8.73
C VAL A 154 3.53 3.47 -8.24
N LEU A 155 4.28 3.32 -7.15
CA LEU A 155 4.60 2.02 -6.56
C LEU A 155 4.01 1.95 -5.14
N LEU A 156 3.24 0.90 -4.89
CA LEU A 156 2.74 0.54 -3.56
C LEU A 156 3.60 -0.58 -2.97
N CYS A 157 4.09 -0.40 -1.73
CA CYS A 157 4.65 -1.48 -0.92
C CYS A 157 3.70 -1.82 0.23
N LYS A 158 3.25 -3.09 0.33
CA LYS A 158 2.36 -3.53 1.39
C LYS A 158 2.53 -5.00 1.76
N ALA A 159 2.71 -5.26 3.06
CA ALA A 159 2.79 -6.60 3.64
C ALA A 159 2.49 -6.58 5.14
N SER A 160 2.40 -7.75 5.76
CA SER A 160 2.54 -7.88 7.22
C SER A 160 3.94 -7.44 7.65
N HIS A 161 4.05 -6.85 8.83
CA HIS A 161 5.29 -6.24 9.34
C HIS A 161 6.51 -7.18 9.31
N SER A 162 6.30 -8.45 9.65
CA SER A 162 7.34 -9.49 9.66
C SER A 162 7.95 -9.81 8.28
N MET A 163 7.40 -9.26 7.19
CA MET A 163 7.93 -9.43 5.84
C MET A 163 9.06 -8.46 5.50
N HIS A 164 9.26 -7.44 6.34
CA HIS A 164 10.34 -6.45 6.20
C HIS A 164 10.41 -5.76 4.84
N LEU A 165 9.23 -5.47 4.23
CA LEU A 165 9.19 -4.75 2.95
C LEU A 165 9.67 -3.29 3.05
N GLU A 166 9.83 -2.74 4.25
CA GLU A 166 10.48 -1.46 4.48
C GLU A 166 11.89 -1.39 3.90
N LYS A 167 12.61 -2.53 3.77
CA LYS A 167 13.90 -2.60 3.08
C LYS A 167 13.80 -2.19 1.61
N ILE A 168 12.74 -2.60 0.92
CA ILE A 168 12.50 -2.18 -0.48
C ILE A 168 12.23 -0.68 -0.53
N VAL A 169 11.39 -0.17 0.37
CA VAL A 169 11.10 1.27 0.49
C VAL A 169 12.38 2.07 0.67
N GLU A 170 13.23 1.68 1.63
CA GLU A 170 14.50 2.34 1.92
C GLU A 170 15.44 2.35 0.71
N GLU A 171 15.54 1.24 -0.02
CA GLU A 171 16.38 1.13 -1.22
C GLU A 171 15.86 2.00 -2.37
N LEU A 172 14.55 2.09 -2.55
CA LEU A 172 13.94 2.95 -3.57
C LEU A 172 14.11 4.44 -3.24
N LEU A 173 14.12 4.81 -1.95
CA LEU A 173 14.34 6.18 -1.50
C LEU A 173 15.80 6.65 -1.67
N LYS A 174 16.78 5.74 -1.68
CA LYS A 174 18.20 6.06 -1.92
C LYS A 174 18.50 6.43 -3.38
N THR A 175 17.62 6.07 -4.30
CA THR A 175 17.82 6.24 -5.76
C THR A 175 17.30 7.59 -6.28
N THR A 176 17.25 8.59 -5.42
CA THR A 176 16.66 9.92 -5.69
C THR A 176 17.72 10.91 -6.17
#